data_b2f087434183508d667b947feb66d7d8
#
_entry.id   b2f087434183508d667b947feb66d7d8
#
_cell.length_a   1.000
_cell.length_b   1.000
_cell.length_c   1.000
_cell.angle_alpha   90.00
_cell.angle_beta   90.00
_cell.angle_gamma   90.00
#
_symmetry.space_group_name_H-M   'P 1'
#
loop_
_entity.id
_entity.type
_entity.pdbx_description
1 polymer ?
#
loop_
_entity_poly.entity_id
_entity_poly.type
_entity_poly.pdbx_seq_one_letter_code
_entity_poly.pdbx_strand_id
1 'polypeptide(L)'
;MYKINENYLKLQGSYLFSTIGKKVAAYKEANPDRDVISLGIGDVTQPLAPAVIEALHKAVDEMAVAETFHGYAPDLGYEFLRSAIRENDYKARGVDIALDEIFISDGAKSDSGNIGDIFAENNRIAVCDPVYPVYVDTNVMAGRTGEFIKKTESWSNVIYMPCTKATNFAPEIPKETPDIIYLCFPNNPTGSTITKDQLQEWVDYANKVGAVIIYDAAYEAYISEDNVPHTIYECDGAKTCAIELRSFSKNAGFTGTRLGFTVIPKELESNGTKLNALWARRHGTKFNGAPYIIQRAGEAVYSEEGKKQTKAQVAYYMNNAKVIMDGLKNAGFSVSGGVNAPYVWLETPKDMTSWEFFDYLLNNANIVGTPGSGFGPSGEGYFRLTAFGSYENTVKALERIKAL
;
A
#
# COMPACT_ATOMS: atom_id res chain seq x y z
N MET A 1 30.15 -1.33 -26.11
CA MET A 1 29.63 -2.02 -24.93
C MET A 1 28.50 -1.16 -24.38
N TYR A 2 27.32 -1.73 -24.11
CA TYR A 2 26.21 -1.01 -23.47
C TYR A 2 26.54 -0.68 -22.00
N LYS A 3 25.92 0.37 -21.47
CA LYS A 3 26.01 0.74 -20.07
C LYS A 3 24.71 0.36 -19.36
N ILE A 4 24.80 -0.10 -18.13
CA ILE A 4 23.66 -0.40 -17.28
C ILE A 4 23.29 0.83 -16.43
N ASN A 5 22.09 0.84 -15.86
CA ASN A 5 21.73 1.81 -14.82
C ASN A 5 22.38 1.35 -13.49
N GLU A 6 23.49 1.99 -13.11
CA GLU A 6 24.27 1.63 -11.93
C GLU A 6 23.52 1.88 -10.61
N ASN A 7 22.43 2.68 -10.61
CA ASN A 7 21.62 2.88 -9.42
C ASN A 7 20.98 1.58 -8.91
N TYR A 8 20.73 0.61 -9.79
CA TYR A 8 20.25 -0.71 -9.38
C TYR A 8 21.25 -1.49 -8.51
N LEU A 9 22.54 -1.21 -8.66
CA LEU A 9 23.59 -1.83 -7.85
C LEU A 9 23.67 -1.27 -6.43
N LYS A 10 23.05 -0.10 -6.19
CA LYS A 10 22.97 0.52 -4.86
C LYS A 10 21.92 -0.13 -3.96
N LEU A 11 20.93 -0.82 -4.54
CA LEU A 11 19.90 -1.52 -3.76
C LEU A 11 20.53 -2.52 -2.80
N GLN A 12 20.05 -2.54 -1.56
CA GLN A 12 20.54 -3.48 -0.55
C GLN A 12 20.23 -4.92 -1.00
N GLY A 13 21.15 -5.83 -0.72
CA GLY A 13 21.26 -7.16 -1.36
C GLY A 13 20.10 -8.14 -1.16
N SER A 14 19.06 -7.82 -0.39
CA SER A 14 17.79 -8.55 -0.41
C SER A 14 16.62 -7.68 0.01
N TYR A 15 15.55 -7.73 -0.78
CA TYR A 15 14.25 -7.21 -0.40
C TYR A 15 13.74 -7.92 0.86
N LEU A 16 13.26 -7.16 1.86
CA LEU A 16 12.82 -7.65 3.19
C LEU A 16 12.06 -8.98 3.13
N PHE A 17 11.01 -9.05 2.30
CA PHE A 17 10.14 -10.22 2.21
C PHE A 17 10.85 -11.45 1.61
N SER A 18 11.88 -11.26 0.79
CA SER A 18 12.72 -12.35 0.27
C SER A 18 13.58 -12.95 1.38
N THR A 19 14.14 -12.14 2.28
CA THR A 19 14.91 -12.62 3.43
C THR A 19 14.05 -13.43 4.38
N ILE A 20 12.84 -12.93 4.70
CA ILE A 20 11.87 -13.66 5.51
C ILE A 20 11.53 -15.01 4.85
N GLY A 21 11.23 -15.01 3.56
CA GLY A 21 10.91 -16.23 2.81
C GLY A 21 12.03 -17.29 2.89
N LYS A 22 13.28 -16.88 2.74
CA LYS A 22 14.45 -17.79 2.86
C LYS A 22 14.59 -18.37 4.27
N LYS A 23 14.45 -17.55 5.33
CA LYS A 23 14.52 -18.01 6.73
C LYS A 23 13.39 -19.01 7.03
N VAL A 24 12.17 -18.71 6.59
CA VAL A 24 11.01 -19.60 6.80
C VAL A 24 11.15 -20.92 6.04
N ALA A 25 11.65 -20.88 4.80
CA ALA A 25 11.90 -22.09 4.02
C ALA A 25 12.94 -23.01 4.69
N ALA A 26 14.08 -22.43 5.11
CA ALA A 26 15.11 -23.17 5.84
C ALA A 26 14.59 -23.75 7.17
N TYR A 27 13.76 -23.00 7.90
CA TYR A 27 13.14 -23.50 9.13
C TYR A 27 12.23 -24.69 8.89
N LYS A 28 11.34 -24.61 7.87
CA LYS A 28 10.42 -25.70 7.51
C LYS A 28 11.15 -26.95 7.03
N GLU A 29 12.25 -26.79 6.28
CA GLU A 29 13.10 -27.90 5.86
C GLU A 29 13.73 -28.63 7.05
N ALA A 30 14.20 -27.89 8.04
CA ALA A 30 14.77 -28.43 9.27
C ALA A 30 13.72 -28.98 10.26
N ASN A 31 12.46 -28.56 10.13
CA ASN A 31 11.36 -28.91 11.04
C ASN A 31 10.08 -29.28 10.26
N PRO A 32 10.08 -30.40 9.50
CA PRO A 32 8.97 -30.72 8.60
C PRO A 32 7.63 -30.98 9.30
N ASP A 33 7.65 -31.39 10.57
CA ASP A 33 6.45 -31.70 11.36
C ASP A 33 5.89 -30.46 12.11
N ARG A 34 6.52 -29.30 11.97
CA ARG A 34 6.08 -28.08 12.62
C ARG A 34 5.09 -27.30 11.77
N ASP A 35 3.92 -27.04 12.35
CA ASP A 35 2.90 -26.19 11.72
C ASP A 35 3.24 -24.71 11.91
N VAL A 36 3.76 -24.05 10.86
CA VAL A 36 4.17 -22.63 10.87
C VAL A 36 3.00 -21.76 10.44
N ILE A 37 2.56 -20.87 11.33
CA ILE A 37 1.51 -19.89 11.07
C ILE A 37 2.14 -18.56 10.61
N SER A 38 1.77 -18.10 9.43
CA SER A 38 2.23 -16.81 8.89
C SER A 38 1.22 -15.70 9.16
N LEU A 39 1.63 -14.73 9.98
CA LEU A 39 0.97 -13.43 10.19
C LEU A 39 1.82 -12.27 9.64
N GLY A 40 2.78 -12.55 8.73
CA GLY A 40 3.74 -11.57 8.22
C GLY A 40 3.46 -11.09 6.79
N ILE A 41 2.78 -11.89 5.98
CA ILE A 41 2.57 -11.59 4.56
C ILE A 41 1.32 -10.71 4.40
N GLY A 42 1.49 -9.58 3.71
CA GLY A 42 0.39 -8.69 3.37
C GLY A 42 -0.39 -9.18 2.14
N ASP A 43 -0.73 -10.46 2.07
CA ASP A 43 -1.58 -11.03 1.02
C ASP A 43 -2.92 -11.46 1.58
N VAL A 44 -3.99 -11.23 0.80
CA VAL A 44 -5.35 -11.63 1.17
C VAL A 44 -5.53 -13.14 0.99
N THR A 45 -6.40 -13.75 1.80
CA THR A 45 -6.62 -15.20 1.82
C THR A 45 -8.05 -15.61 1.51
N GLN A 46 -8.99 -14.67 1.57
CA GLN A 46 -10.37 -14.94 1.16
C GLN A 46 -10.45 -15.05 -0.38
N PRO A 47 -11.26 -15.99 -0.92
CA PRO A 47 -11.48 -16.08 -2.35
C PRO A 47 -12.13 -14.80 -2.89
N LEU A 48 -12.03 -14.57 -4.21
CA LEU A 48 -12.73 -13.47 -4.87
C LEU A 48 -14.24 -13.55 -4.60
N ALA A 49 -14.87 -12.38 -4.46
CA ALA A 49 -16.31 -12.27 -4.25
C ALA A 49 -17.10 -12.97 -5.38
N PRO A 50 -18.22 -13.67 -5.08
CA PRO A 50 -19.03 -14.34 -6.10
C PRO A 50 -19.45 -13.44 -7.27
N ALA A 51 -19.84 -12.19 -7.01
CA ALA A 51 -20.17 -11.22 -8.07
C ALA A 51 -18.98 -10.92 -8.99
N VAL A 52 -17.76 -10.91 -8.46
CA VAL A 52 -16.52 -10.73 -9.23
C VAL A 52 -16.25 -11.97 -10.12
N ILE A 53 -16.43 -13.16 -9.57
CA ILE A 53 -16.26 -14.42 -10.32
C ILE A 53 -17.28 -14.52 -11.47
N GLU A 54 -18.54 -14.18 -11.22
CA GLU A 54 -19.59 -14.15 -12.24
C GLU A 54 -19.23 -13.18 -13.39
N ALA A 55 -18.76 -11.98 -13.05
CA ALA A 55 -18.34 -11.00 -14.04
C ALA A 55 -17.12 -11.45 -14.85
N LEU A 56 -16.16 -12.17 -14.23
CA LEU A 56 -15.02 -12.78 -14.93
C LEU A 56 -15.49 -13.81 -15.97
N HIS A 57 -16.38 -14.74 -15.58
CA HIS A 57 -16.92 -15.74 -16.49
C HIS A 57 -17.64 -15.11 -17.68
N LYS A 58 -18.53 -14.14 -17.40
CA LYS A 58 -19.23 -13.42 -18.45
C LYS A 58 -18.29 -12.70 -19.40
N ALA A 59 -17.27 -12.01 -18.87
CA ALA A 59 -16.30 -11.29 -19.70
C ALA A 59 -15.44 -12.24 -20.55
N VAL A 60 -15.13 -13.45 -20.05
CA VAL A 60 -14.44 -14.49 -20.84
C VAL A 60 -15.33 -14.99 -21.98
N ASP A 61 -16.62 -15.22 -21.74
CA ASP A 61 -17.59 -15.62 -22.77
C ASP A 61 -17.74 -14.54 -23.86
N GLU A 62 -17.77 -13.28 -23.48
CA GLU A 62 -17.79 -12.13 -24.41
C GLU A 62 -16.55 -12.13 -25.33
N MET A 63 -15.38 -12.54 -24.83
CA MET A 63 -14.14 -12.60 -25.64
C MET A 63 -14.16 -13.75 -26.67
N ALA A 64 -15.05 -14.72 -26.53
CA ALA A 64 -15.18 -15.85 -27.45
C ALA A 64 -16.03 -15.55 -28.70
N VAL A 65 -16.74 -14.41 -28.72
CA VAL A 65 -17.71 -14.04 -29.78
C VAL A 65 -17.21 -12.80 -30.52
N ALA A 66 -17.17 -12.84 -31.83
CA ALA A 66 -16.60 -11.78 -32.67
C ALA A 66 -17.25 -10.40 -32.43
N GLU A 67 -18.57 -10.38 -32.20
CA GLU A 67 -19.35 -9.16 -31.98
C GLU A 67 -19.07 -8.48 -30.64
N THR A 68 -18.59 -9.24 -29.66
CA THR A 68 -18.30 -8.77 -28.29
C THR A 68 -16.82 -8.87 -27.92
N PHE A 69 -15.97 -9.27 -28.86
CA PHE A 69 -14.53 -9.35 -28.66
C PHE A 69 -13.93 -7.94 -28.40
N HIS A 70 -13.04 -7.86 -27.43
CA HIS A 70 -12.30 -6.66 -27.08
C HIS A 70 -10.81 -6.84 -27.34
N GLY A 71 -10.22 -5.96 -28.19
CA GLY A 71 -8.78 -5.86 -28.40
C GLY A 71 -8.07 -5.06 -27.29
N TYR A 72 -7.10 -4.24 -27.66
CA TYR A 72 -6.43 -3.36 -26.71
C TYR A 72 -7.43 -2.43 -26.00
N ALA A 73 -7.28 -2.30 -24.68
CA ALA A 73 -8.06 -1.34 -23.93
C ALA A 73 -7.71 0.11 -24.34
N PRO A 74 -8.64 1.08 -24.14
CA PRO A 74 -8.27 2.49 -24.17
C PRO A 74 -7.13 2.79 -23.20
N ASP A 75 -6.23 3.72 -23.54
CA ASP A 75 -5.03 4.04 -22.75
C ASP A 75 -5.31 4.33 -21.26
N LEU A 76 -6.44 5.00 -20.97
CA LEU A 76 -6.84 5.29 -19.58
C LEU A 76 -7.62 4.15 -18.91
N GLY A 77 -7.93 3.09 -19.62
CA GLY A 77 -8.86 2.04 -19.20
C GLY A 77 -10.29 2.30 -19.72
N TYR A 78 -11.15 1.28 -19.59
CA TYR A 78 -12.52 1.35 -20.05
C TYR A 78 -13.37 2.37 -19.25
N GLU A 79 -14.24 3.07 -19.94
CA GLU A 79 -15.11 4.09 -19.33
C GLU A 79 -16.07 3.50 -18.29
N PHE A 80 -16.57 2.27 -18.50
CA PHE A 80 -17.46 1.62 -17.53
C PHE A 80 -16.83 1.54 -16.14
N LEU A 81 -15.53 1.15 -16.05
CA LEU A 81 -14.83 1.05 -14.77
C LEU A 81 -14.49 2.44 -14.21
N ARG A 82 -13.99 3.36 -15.05
CA ARG A 82 -13.68 4.73 -14.60
C ARG A 82 -14.92 5.46 -14.10
N SER A 83 -16.08 5.24 -14.74
CA SER A 83 -17.36 5.77 -14.29
C SER A 83 -17.78 5.18 -12.95
N ALA A 84 -17.66 3.86 -12.77
CA ALA A 84 -17.97 3.19 -11.50
C ALA A 84 -17.07 3.73 -10.36
N ILE A 85 -15.77 3.89 -10.60
CA ILE A 85 -14.82 4.49 -9.65
C ILE A 85 -15.25 5.93 -9.31
N ARG A 86 -15.46 6.78 -10.31
CA ARG A 86 -15.86 8.17 -10.09
C ARG A 86 -17.10 8.31 -9.22
N GLU A 87 -18.16 7.56 -9.53
CA GLU A 87 -19.44 7.65 -8.83
C GLU A 87 -19.34 7.13 -7.38
N ASN A 88 -18.56 6.06 -7.14
CA ASN A 88 -18.56 5.38 -5.85
C ASN A 88 -17.45 5.84 -4.91
N ASP A 89 -16.25 6.11 -5.43
CA ASP A 89 -15.10 6.44 -4.59
C ASP A 89 -14.94 7.95 -4.37
N TYR A 90 -15.46 8.78 -5.28
CA TYR A 90 -15.28 10.23 -5.24
C TYR A 90 -16.61 10.99 -5.10
N LYS A 91 -17.51 10.88 -6.06
CA LYS A 91 -18.75 11.65 -6.07
C LYS A 91 -19.65 11.34 -4.89
N ALA A 92 -19.72 10.09 -4.45
CA ALA A 92 -20.43 9.68 -3.24
C ALA A 92 -19.90 10.36 -1.96
N ARG A 93 -18.69 10.93 -2.02
CA ARG A 93 -18.03 11.70 -0.94
C ARG A 93 -18.01 13.21 -1.20
N GLY A 94 -18.73 13.67 -2.22
CA GLY A 94 -18.78 15.09 -2.57
C GLY A 94 -17.54 15.59 -3.31
N VAL A 95 -16.68 14.68 -3.79
CA VAL A 95 -15.47 14.99 -4.55
C VAL A 95 -15.73 14.87 -6.05
N ASP A 96 -15.43 15.90 -6.82
CA ASP A 96 -15.55 15.91 -8.27
C ASP A 96 -14.21 15.58 -8.94
N ILE A 97 -14.12 14.39 -9.56
CA ILE A 97 -12.99 13.94 -10.38
C ILE A 97 -13.51 13.64 -11.79
N ALA A 98 -12.84 14.17 -12.81
CA ALA A 98 -13.20 13.92 -14.20
C ALA A 98 -12.76 12.51 -14.64
N LEU A 99 -13.46 11.93 -15.63
CA LEU A 99 -13.12 10.58 -16.11
C LEU A 99 -11.70 10.48 -16.68
N ASP A 100 -11.20 11.53 -17.28
CA ASP A 100 -9.86 11.59 -17.86
C ASP A 100 -8.75 11.98 -16.84
N GLU A 101 -9.10 12.04 -15.56
CA GLU A 101 -8.18 12.14 -14.43
C GLU A 101 -7.94 10.78 -13.77
N ILE A 102 -8.68 9.73 -14.16
CA ILE A 102 -8.60 8.36 -13.65
C ILE A 102 -7.89 7.47 -14.66
N PHE A 103 -6.80 6.85 -14.25
CA PHE A 103 -5.94 5.97 -15.06
C PHE A 103 -5.95 4.56 -14.49
N ILE A 104 -6.54 3.61 -15.19
CA ILE A 104 -6.59 2.20 -14.76
C ILE A 104 -5.23 1.54 -14.98
N SER A 105 -4.78 0.77 -14.00
CA SER A 105 -3.49 0.09 -14.00
C SER A 105 -3.60 -1.36 -13.51
N ASP A 106 -2.46 -2.05 -13.47
CA ASP A 106 -2.31 -3.40 -12.94
C ASP A 106 -2.02 -3.44 -11.42
N GLY A 107 -2.22 -2.32 -10.72
CA GLY A 107 -2.12 -2.21 -9.27
C GLY A 107 -1.23 -1.08 -8.75
N ALA A 108 -1.53 -0.59 -7.56
CA ALA A 108 -0.84 0.54 -6.93
C ALA A 108 0.68 0.34 -6.79
N LYS A 109 1.18 -0.91 -6.67
CA LYS A 109 2.62 -1.16 -6.63
C LYS A 109 3.30 -0.77 -7.93
N SER A 110 2.72 -1.12 -9.07
CA SER A 110 3.23 -0.71 -10.39
C SER A 110 3.13 0.80 -10.55
N ASP A 111 2.02 1.40 -10.13
CA ASP A 111 1.85 2.84 -10.19
C ASP A 111 2.88 3.58 -9.34
N SER A 112 3.09 3.16 -8.09
CA SER A 112 4.09 3.77 -7.20
C SER A 112 5.53 3.63 -7.73
N GLY A 113 5.82 2.54 -8.43
CA GLY A 113 7.11 2.33 -9.08
C GLY A 113 7.29 3.18 -10.34
N ASN A 114 6.21 3.36 -11.09
CA ASN A 114 6.21 4.00 -12.40
C ASN A 114 5.99 5.52 -12.35
N ILE A 115 5.32 6.04 -11.31
CA ILE A 115 5.01 7.47 -11.21
C ILE A 115 6.27 8.32 -11.21
N GLY A 116 7.37 7.76 -10.73
CA GLY A 116 8.68 8.39 -10.75
C GLY A 116 9.22 8.72 -12.14
N ASP A 117 8.69 8.11 -13.21
CA ASP A 117 9.11 8.36 -14.60
C ASP A 117 8.81 9.79 -15.06
N ILE A 118 7.82 10.46 -14.47
CA ILE A 118 7.44 11.84 -14.84
C ILE A 118 8.17 12.91 -14.04
N PHE A 119 9.05 12.52 -13.11
CA PHE A 119 9.82 13.41 -12.25
C PHE A 119 11.32 13.35 -12.55
N ALA A 120 12.01 14.50 -12.48
CA ALA A 120 13.45 14.59 -12.66
C ALA A 120 14.23 13.89 -11.53
N GLU A 121 15.49 13.51 -11.81
CA GLU A 121 16.35 12.82 -10.85
C GLU A 121 16.75 13.68 -9.64
N ASN A 122 16.82 15.00 -9.82
CA ASN A 122 17.25 15.92 -8.79
C ASN A 122 16.16 16.32 -7.79
N ASN A 123 14.97 15.75 -7.91
CA ASN A 123 13.91 15.95 -6.90
C ASN A 123 14.28 15.28 -5.59
N ARG A 124 14.06 15.98 -4.48
CA ARG A 124 14.25 15.46 -3.14
C ARG A 124 12.96 14.86 -2.60
N ILE A 125 13.03 13.61 -2.16
CA ILE A 125 11.85 12.90 -1.66
C ILE A 125 11.76 12.94 -0.14
N ALA A 126 10.53 12.99 0.38
CA ALA A 126 10.22 12.73 1.79
C ALA A 126 9.34 11.47 1.91
N VAL A 127 9.66 10.63 2.89
CA VAL A 127 8.93 9.39 3.20
C VAL A 127 8.68 9.28 4.70
N CYS A 128 7.56 8.67 5.10
CA CYS A 128 7.39 8.24 6.48
C CYS A 128 8.49 7.25 6.88
N ASP A 129 8.81 7.16 8.15
CA ASP A 129 9.74 6.17 8.70
C ASP A 129 9.15 5.60 10.01
N PRO A 130 8.71 4.33 10.04
CA PRO A 130 8.83 3.30 9.01
C PRO A 130 7.88 3.49 7.82
N VAL A 131 8.25 2.88 6.68
CA VAL A 131 7.53 3.04 5.41
C VAL A 131 7.54 1.75 4.57
N TYR A 132 6.59 1.65 3.65
CA TYR A 132 6.60 0.60 2.64
C TYR A 132 7.84 0.75 1.72
N PRO A 133 8.75 -0.25 1.66
CA PRO A 133 10.09 -0.08 1.05
C PRO A 133 10.08 0.36 -0.42
N VAL A 134 8.99 0.07 -1.14
CA VAL A 134 8.88 0.37 -2.59
C VAL A 134 9.07 1.85 -2.89
N TYR A 135 8.63 2.77 -2.02
CA TYR A 135 8.80 4.21 -2.27
C TYR A 135 10.27 4.62 -2.25
N VAL A 136 11.07 4.03 -1.35
CA VAL A 136 12.51 4.28 -1.30
C VAL A 136 13.21 3.57 -2.46
N ASP A 137 12.97 2.28 -2.65
CA ASP A 137 13.66 1.45 -3.65
C ASP A 137 13.47 1.98 -5.07
N THR A 138 12.26 2.41 -5.44
CA THR A 138 11.99 2.98 -6.77
C THR A 138 12.72 4.30 -7.00
N ASN A 139 12.89 5.10 -5.95
CA ASN A 139 13.68 6.33 -6.03
C ASN A 139 15.19 6.06 -6.02
N VAL A 140 15.68 4.97 -5.40
CA VAL A 140 17.05 4.49 -5.57
C VAL A 140 17.32 4.12 -7.03
N MET A 141 16.42 3.31 -7.63
CA MET A 141 16.52 2.92 -9.04
C MET A 141 16.54 4.13 -9.99
N ALA A 142 15.82 5.19 -9.62
CA ALA A 142 15.75 6.45 -10.37
C ALA A 142 16.90 7.44 -10.08
N GLY A 143 17.81 7.13 -9.15
CA GLY A 143 18.97 7.98 -8.84
C GLY A 143 18.71 9.14 -7.87
N ARG A 144 17.53 9.25 -7.25
CA ARG A 144 17.12 10.41 -6.42
C ARG A 144 17.67 10.38 -4.99
N THR A 145 18.15 9.22 -4.51
CA THR A 145 18.38 8.99 -3.07
C THR A 145 19.78 9.33 -2.58
N GLY A 146 20.71 9.62 -3.48
CA GLY A 146 22.13 9.81 -3.11
C GLY A 146 22.81 8.49 -2.72
N GLU A 147 23.62 8.52 -1.65
CA GLU A 147 24.41 7.39 -1.17
C GLU A 147 23.80 6.77 0.10
N PHE A 148 23.98 5.44 0.25
CA PHE A 148 23.49 4.75 1.45
C PHE A 148 24.46 4.93 2.63
N ILE A 149 23.95 5.41 3.76
CA ILE A 149 24.69 5.68 4.99
C ILE A 149 24.49 4.49 5.94
N LYS A 150 25.45 3.57 5.97
CA LYS A 150 25.37 2.35 6.81
C LYS A 150 25.13 2.61 8.29
N LYS A 151 25.66 3.72 8.84
CA LYS A 151 25.52 4.05 10.27
C LYS A 151 24.08 4.32 10.68
N THR A 152 23.29 4.91 9.81
CA THR A 152 21.89 5.31 10.05
C THR A 152 20.91 4.45 9.27
N GLU A 153 21.39 3.50 8.47
CA GLU A 153 20.59 2.66 7.57
C GLU A 153 19.65 3.45 6.68
N SER A 154 20.11 4.61 6.19
CA SER A 154 19.30 5.58 5.45
C SER A 154 20.03 6.13 4.23
N TRP A 155 19.30 6.75 3.32
CA TRP A 155 19.83 7.38 2.11
C TRP A 155 20.08 8.88 2.32
N SER A 156 21.22 9.38 1.87
CA SER A 156 21.69 10.74 2.15
C SER A 156 20.83 11.87 1.60
N ASN A 157 20.04 11.61 0.54
CA ASN A 157 19.17 12.61 -0.11
C ASN A 157 17.68 12.33 0.10
N VAL A 158 17.33 11.47 1.08
CA VAL A 158 15.95 11.18 1.45
C VAL A 158 15.63 11.87 2.78
N ILE A 159 14.52 12.57 2.84
CA ILE A 159 13.98 13.14 4.08
C ILE A 159 13.12 12.06 4.72
N TYR A 160 13.59 11.48 5.82
CA TYR A 160 12.81 10.54 6.63
C TYR A 160 11.98 11.31 7.66
N MET A 161 10.69 11.04 7.70
CA MET A 161 9.73 11.64 8.63
C MET A 161 9.39 10.62 9.72
N PRO A 162 9.99 10.69 10.93
CA PRO A 162 9.79 9.67 11.94
C PRO A 162 8.32 9.56 12.38
N CYS A 163 7.76 8.37 12.29
CA CYS A 163 6.42 8.03 12.75
C CYS A 163 6.55 7.18 14.00
N THR A 164 6.56 7.83 15.16
CA THR A 164 6.85 7.21 16.46
C THR A 164 5.61 7.11 17.33
N LYS A 165 5.72 6.39 18.43
CA LYS A 165 4.65 6.31 19.45
C LYS A 165 4.25 7.68 20.00
N ALA A 166 5.20 8.62 20.13
CA ALA A 166 4.95 9.97 20.61
C ALA A 166 4.03 10.78 19.67
N THR A 167 4.06 10.48 18.37
CA THR A 167 3.23 11.12 17.34
C THR A 167 2.05 10.26 16.90
N ASN A 168 1.69 9.20 17.65
CA ASN A 168 0.73 8.18 17.25
C ASN A 168 1.04 7.57 15.87
N PHE A 169 2.31 7.43 15.54
CA PHE A 169 2.82 6.96 14.26
C PHE A 169 2.35 7.78 13.04
N ALA A 170 1.98 9.05 13.25
CA ALA A 170 1.78 10.02 12.18
C ALA A 170 3.07 10.82 11.94
N PRO A 171 3.39 11.20 10.69
CA PRO A 171 4.54 12.05 10.40
C PRO A 171 4.27 13.51 10.76
N GLU A 172 5.31 14.21 11.18
CA GLU A 172 5.30 15.66 11.32
C GLU A 172 5.90 16.31 10.05
N ILE A 173 5.46 17.54 9.74
CA ILE A 173 6.00 18.32 8.62
C ILE A 173 7.51 18.50 8.81
N PRO A 174 8.35 18.09 7.83
CA PRO A 174 9.79 18.14 7.98
C PRO A 174 10.33 19.58 7.96
N LYS A 175 11.48 19.79 8.61
CA LYS A 175 12.18 21.09 8.56
C LYS A 175 12.80 21.37 7.18
N GLU A 176 13.19 20.33 6.48
CA GLU A 176 13.76 20.37 5.15
C GLU A 176 12.63 20.34 4.11
N THR A 177 12.77 21.10 3.03
CA THR A 177 11.75 21.16 1.98
C THR A 177 11.94 20.03 0.98
N PRO A 178 10.96 19.10 0.86
CA PRO A 178 10.93 18.09 -0.20
C PRO A 178 10.30 18.65 -1.48
N ASP A 179 10.59 17.98 -2.60
CA ASP A 179 9.88 18.18 -3.86
C ASP A 179 8.73 17.16 -4.03
N ILE A 180 8.94 15.93 -3.52
CA ILE A 180 7.97 14.83 -3.59
C ILE A 180 7.76 14.25 -2.19
N ILE A 181 6.51 14.15 -1.76
CA ILE A 181 6.13 13.63 -0.45
C ILE A 181 5.32 12.36 -0.63
N TYR A 182 5.80 11.23 -0.11
CA TYR A 182 5.04 9.98 -0.07
C TYR A 182 4.29 9.85 1.25
N LEU A 183 2.98 9.80 1.19
CA LEU A 183 2.09 9.52 2.31
C LEU A 183 1.28 8.25 2.01
N CYS A 184 1.22 7.32 2.95
CA CYS A 184 0.40 6.11 2.85
C CYS A 184 -0.52 6.03 4.06
N PHE A 185 -1.82 6.22 3.86
CA PHE A 185 -2.81 6.12 4.93
C PHE A 185 -4.11 5.48 4.43
N PRO A 186 -4.62 4.47 5.19
CA PRO A 186 -3.98 3.83 6.37
C PRO A 186 -2.60 3.27 6.07
N ASN A 187 -1.69 3.34 7.05
CA ASN A 187 -0.26 3.12 6.83
C ASN A 187 0.11 1.63 6.81
N ASN A 188 0.98 1.27 5.90
CA ASN A 188 1.79 0.06 5.94
C ASN A 188 3.24 0.48 6.27
N PRO A 189 3.83 0.10 7.45
CA PRO A 189 3.49 -1.08 8.25
C PRO A 189 2.67 -0.82 9.53
N THR A 190 2.52 0.41 9.99
CA THR A 190 2.08 0.71 11.37
C THR A 190 0.57 0.54 11.61
N GLY A 191 -0.23 0.51 10.54
CA GLY A 191 -1.68 0.54 10.63
C GLY A 191 -2.25 1.87 11.13
N SER A 192 -1.42 2.91 11.26
CA SER A 192 -1.86 4.25 11.68
C SER A 192 -2.66 4.96 10.60
N THR A 193 -3.45 5.92 11.03
CA THR A 193 -4.19 6.86 10.17
C THR A 193 -3.90 8.30 10.61
N ILE A 194 -4.27 9.24 9.76
CA ILE A 194 -4.29 10.66 10.09
C ILE A 194 -5.71 11.19 9.92
N THR A 195 -6.07 12.19 10.70
CA THR A 195 -7.37 12.86 10.60
C THR A 195 -7.42 13.73 9.33
N LYS A 196 -8.64 14.14 8.95
CA LYS A 196 -8.83 15.09 7.85
C LYS A 196 -8.08 16.39 8.10
N ASP A 197 -8.08 16.92 9.33
CA ASP A 197 -7.37 18.15 9.67
C ASP A 197 -5.85 18.00 9.51
N GLN A 198 -5.29 16.88 9.98
CA GLN A 198 -3.87 16.57 9.77
C GLN A 198 -3.51 16.42 8.29
N LEU A 199 -4.37 15.79 7.49
CA LEU A 199 -4.14 15.67 6.05
C LEU A 199 -4.25 17.03 5.35
N GLN A 200 -5.15 17.93 5.81
CA GLN A 200 -5.26 19.30 5.32
C GLN A 200 -3.97 20.07 5.56
N GLU A 201 -3.33 19.94 6.73
CA GLU A 201 -2.04 20.55 7.01
C GLU A 201 -0.96 20.14 6.00
N TRP A 202 -0.96 18.88 5.57
CA TRP A 202 -0.05 18.38 4.53
C TRP A 202 -0.34 18.98 3.16
N VAL A 203 -1.62 19.09 2.79
CA VAL A 203 -2.04 19.72 1.53
C VAL A 203 -1.65 21.19 1.51
N ASP A 204 -1.90 21.93 2.60
CA ASP A 204 -1.54 23.34 2.74
C ASP A 204 -0.03 23.53 2.66
N TYR A 205 0.74 22.66 3.34
CA TYR A 205 2.19 22.66 3.29
C TYR A 205 2.72 22.41 1.89
N ALA A 206 2.23 21.38 1.20
CA ALA A 206 2.66 21.03 -0.15
C ALA A 206 2.40 22.18 -1.15
N ASN A 207 1.21 22.77 -1.11
CA ASN A 207 0.88 23.96 -1.91
C ASN A 207 1.78 25.14 -1.60
N LYS A 208 2.09 25.38 -0.32
CA LYS A 208 2.93 26.49 0.12
C LYS A 208 4.37 26.36 -0.41
N VAL A 209 4.94 25.16 -0.40
CA VAL A 209 6.34 24.93 -0.78
C VAL A 209 6.51 24.51 -2.24
N GLY A 210 5.41 24.24 -2.95
CA GLY A 210 5.41 23.76 -4.33
C GLY A 210 5.81 22.28 -4.48
N ALA A 211 5.57 21.46 -3.43
CA ALA A 211 5.80 20.04 -3.47
C ALA A 211 4.59 19.27 -4.02
N VAL A 212 4.80 18.05 -4.51
CA VAL A 212 3.74 17.13 -4.88
C VAL A 212 3.61 16.00 -3.85
N ILE A 213 2.38 15.68 -3.44
CA ILE A 213 2.07 14.55 -2.58
C ILE A 213 1.70 13.35 -3.47
N ILE A 214 2.37 12.21 -3.25
CA ILE A 214 1.94 10.90 -3.76
C ILE A 214 1.25 10.20 -2.59
N TYR A 215 -0.09 10.16 -2.64
CA TYR A 215 -0.93 9.63 -1.59
C TYR A 215 -1.36 8.21 -1.93
N ASP A 216 -0.83 7.23 -1.20
CA ASP A 216 -1.20 5.81 -1.37
C ASP A 216 -2.34 5.45 -0.42
N ALA A 217 -3.53 5.26 -0.98
CA ALA A 217 -4.77 4.91 -0.29
C ALA A 217 -5.16 3.42 -0.51
N ALA A 218 -4.17 2.52 -0.66
CA ALA A 218 -4.41 1.10 -0.93
C ALA A 218 -5.23 0.37 0.16
N TYR A 219 -5.33 0.94 1.36
CA TYR A 219 -6.07 0.39 2.50
C TYR A 219 -7.32 1.18 2.85
N GLU A 220 -7.76 2.09 2.01
CA GLU A 220 -8.93 2.97 2.23
C GLU A 220 -10.19 2.20 2.66
N ALA A 221 -10.46 1.04 2.06
CA ALA A 221 -11.65 0.24 2.35
C ALA A 221 -11.73 -0.28 3.81
N TYR A 222 -10.64 -0.19 4.57
CA TYR A 222 -10.56 -0.61 5.98
C TYR A 222 -10.89 0.53 6.95
N ILE A 223 -11.02 1.76 6.48
CA ILE A 223 -11.36 2.92 7.31
C ILE A 223 -12.76 2.76 7.87
N SER A 224 -12.88 2.91 9.19
CA SER A 224 -14.14 2.77 9.94
C SER A 224 -14.47 4.01 10.78
N GLU A 225 -13.53 4.95 10.93
CA GLU A 225 -13.71 6.16 11.72
C GLU A 225 -14.05 7.36 10.82
N ASP A 226 -15.09 8.12 11.18
CA ASP A 226 -15.64 9.21 10.36
C ASP A 226 -14.67 10.39 10.14
N ASN A 227 -13.69 10.57 11.04
CA ASN A 227 -12.72 11.66 10.97
C ASN A 227 -11.48 11.33 10.12
N VAL A 228 -11.40 10.10 9.58
CA VAL A 228 -10.31 9.64 8.71
C VAL A 228 -10.75 9.77 7.25
N PRO A 229 -10.05 10.55 6.42
CA PRO A 229 -10.44 10.75 5.04
C PRO A 229 -10.20 9.49 4.20
N HIS A 230 -11.11 9.21 3.28
CA HIS A 230 -11.00 8.08 2.35
C HIS A 230 -10.24 8.43 1.07
N THR A 231 -10.13 9.72 0.77
CA THR A 231 -9.35 10.25 -0.35
C THR A 231 -8.72 11.58 0.05
N ILE A 232 -7.51 11.84 -0.45
CA ILE A 232 -6.85 13.13 -0.21
C ILE A 232 -7.67 14.31 -0.77
N TYR A 233 -8.52 14.04 -1.78
CA TYR A 233 -9.33 15.09 -2.42
C TYR A 233 -10.54 15.53 -1.58
N GLU A 234 -10.75 14.98 -0.39
CA GLU A 234 -11.63 15.56 0.63
C GLU A 234 -11.02 16.79 1.30
N CYS A 235 -9.72 17.05 1.08
CA CYS A 235 -9.01 18.23 1.56
C CYS A 235 -9.03 19.35 0.51
N ASP A 236 -9.25 20.58 0.95
CA ASP A 236 -9.26 21.76 0.10
C ASP A 236 -7.88 22.00 -0.52
N GLY A 237 -7.82 22.26 -1.84
CA GLY A 237 -6.56 22.49 -2.54
C GLY A 237 -5.75 21.22 -2.87
N ALA A 238 -6.23 20.01 -2.55
CA ALA A 238 -5.49 18.79 -2.85
C ALA A 238 -5.30 18.54 -4.35
N LYS A 239 -6.23 18.97 -5.19
CA LYS A 239 -6.13 18.82 -6.65
C LYS A 239 -4.94 19.56 -7.29
N THR A 240 -4.40 20.55 -6.61
CA THR A 240 -3.25 21.33 -7.10
C THR A 240 -1.91 20.80 -6.65
N CYS A 241 -1.89 19.82 -5.72
CA CYS A 241 -0.64 19.29 -5.17
C CYS A 241 -0.59 17.78 -4.96
N ALA A 242 -1.64 17.00 -5.29
CA ALA A 242 -1.67 15.58 -4.97
C ALA A 242 -1.98 14.67 -6.15
N ILE A 243 -1.30 13.50 -6.15
CA ILE A 243 -1.58 12.33 -6.98
C ILE A 243 -2.04 11.22 -6.02
N GLU A 244 -3.16 10.55 -6.30
CA GLU A 244 -3.67 9.46 -5.48
C GLU A 244 -3.48 8.11 -6.17
N LEU A 245 -2.95 7.12 -5.42
CA LEU A 245 -2.81 5.74 -5.86
C LEU A 245 -3.83 4.86 -5.14
N ARG A 246 -4.56 4.03 -5.89
CA ARG A 246 -5.62 3.15 -5.39
C ARG A 246 -5.41 1.71 -5.84
N SER A 247 -5.95 0.76 -5.08
CA SER A 247 -5.73 -0.66 -5.34
C SER A 247 -6.97 -1.50 -5.07
N PHE A 248 -7.28 -2.43 -5.97
CA PHE A 248 -8.26 -3.48 -5.74
C PHE A 248 -7.66 -4.70 -4.99
N SER A 249 -6.35 -4.71 -4.75
CA SER A 249 -5.67 -5.85 -4.14
C SER A 249 -6.19 -6.18 -2.74
N LYS A 250 -6.44 -5.16 -1.91
CA LYS A 250 -6.77 -5.37 -0.50
C LYS A 250 -8.26 -5.24 -0.21
N ASN A 251 -8.97 -4.41 -0.95
CA ASN A 251 -10.41 -4.20 -0.77
C ASN A 251 -11.29 -5.29 -1.42
N ALA A 252 -10.78 -5.93 -2.50
CA ALA A 252 -11.57 -6.88 -3.31
C ALA A 252 -10.81 -8.17 -3.68
N GLY A 253 -9.62 -8.39 -3.14
CA GLY A 253 -8.89 -9.65 -3.34
C GLY A 253 -8.08 -9.75 -4.63
N PHE A 254 -7.85 -8.64 -5.36
CA PHE A 254 -7.19 -8.65 -6.68
C PHE A 254 -5.65 -8.76 -6.60
N THR A 255 -5.11 -9.42 -5.60
CA THR A 255 -3.66 -9.61 -5.46
C THR A 255 -3.07 -10.47 -6.58
N GLY A 256 -3.78 -11.49 -7.05
CA GLY A 256 -3.38 -12.36 -8.16
C GLY A 256 -3.88 -11.89 -9.53
N THR A 257 -5.01 -11.21 -9.60
CA THR A 257 -5.64 -10.75 -10.85
C THR A 257 -5.15 -9.40 -11.33
N ARG A 258 -4.56 -8.60 -10.44
CA ARG A 258 -3.92 -7.30 -10.69
C ARG A 258 -4.86 -6.22 -11.21
N LEU A 259 -5.27 -5.29 -10.36
CA LEU A 259 -6.01 -4.11 -10.74
C LEU A 259 -5.76 -2.96 -9.73
N GLY A 260 -5.62 -1.77 -10.24
CA GLY A 260 -5.50 -0.53 -9.48
C GLY A 260 -5.83 0.67 -10.37
N PHE A 261 -5.68 1.85 -9.82
CA PHE A 261 -5.79 3.08 -10.59
C PHE A 261 -5.05 4.23 -9.91
N THR A 262 -4.67 5.20 -10.73
CA THR A 262 -4.07 6.46 -10.29
C THR A 262 -5.02 7.61 -10.66
N VAL A 263 -5.15 8.58 -9.76
CA VAL A 263 -5.88 9.83 -10.03
C VAL A 263 -4.89 10.98 -10.08
N ILE A 264 -4.89 11.70 -11.19
CA ILE A 264 -4.06 12.91 -11.38
C ILE A 264 -4.95 14.03 -11.89
N PRO A 265 -5.32 14.99 -11.04
CA PRO A 265 -6.14 16.12 -11.41
C PRO A 265 -5.49 16.99 -12.49
N LYS A 266 -6.31 17.58 -13.37
CA LYS A 266 -5.84 18.52 -14.39
C LYS A 266 -5.36 19.85 -13.84
N GLU A 267 -5.74 20.16 -12.61
CA GLU A 267 -5.27 21.33 -11.86
C GLU A 267 -3.80 21.19 -11.46
N LEU A 268 -3.31 19.94 -11.29
CA LEU A 268 -1.93 19.68 -10.86
C LEU A 268 -0.93 19.98 -11.97
N GLU A 269 -0.11 21.00 -11.78
CA GLU A 269 0.88 21.46 -12.75
C GLU A 269 2.20 21.89 -12.13
N SER A 270 3.25 21.84 -12.92
CA SER A 270 4.57 22.40 -12.59
C SER A 270 5.05 23.26 -13.75
N ASN A 271 5.30 24.55 -13.48
CA ASN A 271 5.76 25.53 -14.49
C ASN A 271 4.90 25.51 -15.78
N GLY A 272 3.58 25.47 -15.65
CA GLY A 272 2.63 25.43 -16.76
C GLY A 272 2.50 24.07 -17.46
N THR A 273 3.20 23.03 -16.98
CA THR A 273 3.10 21.67 -17.51
C THR A 273 2.17 20.84 -16.63
N LYS A 274 1.09 20.31 -17.20
CA LYS A 274 0.12 19.45 -16.51
C LYS A 274 0.70 18.06 -16.26
N LEU A 275 0.73 17.61 -15.01
CA LEU A 275 1.23 16.26 -14.66
C LEU A 275 0.31 15.17 -15.22
N ASN A 276 -1.00 15.45 -15.30
CA ASN A 276 -1.97 14.56 -15.95
C ASN A 276 -1.56 14.24 -17.41
N ALA A 277 -1.15 15.23 -18.18
CA ALA A 277 -0.71 15.04 -19.56
C ALA A 277 0.60 14.23 -19.66
N LEU A 278 1.54 14.45 -18.75
CA LEU A 278 2.78 13.66 -18.66
C LEU A 278 2.48 12.21 -18.36
N TRP A 279 1.62 11.95 -17.38
CA TRP A 279 1.23 10.58 -17.03
C TRP A 279 0.45 9.89 -18.14
N ALA A 280 -0.51 10.59 -18.78
CA ALA A 280 -1.22 10.07 -19.94
C ALA A 280 -0.26 9.66 -21.06
N ARG A 281 0.76 10.49 -21.35
CA ARG A 281 1.79 10.18 -22.34
C ARG A 281 2.63 8.97 -21.93
N ARG A 282 3.05 8.90 -20.69
CA ARG A 282 3.79 7.76 -20.15
C ARG A 282 2.94 6.48 -20.23
N HIS A 283 1.69 6.55 -19.80
CA HIS A 283 0.73 5.43 -19.77
C HIS A 283 0.53 4.88 -21.19
N GLY A 284 0.15 5.71 -22.16
CA GLY A 284 -0.04 5.32 -23.56
C GLY A 284 1.24 4.88 -24.29
N THR A 285 2.45 5.13 -23.71
CA THR A 285 3.71 4.70 -24.32
C THR A 285 4.26 3.40 -23.73
N LYS A 286 4.09 3.19 -22.44
CA LYS A 286 4.74 2.08 -21.68
C LYS A 286 3.74 1.04 -21.15
N PHE A 287 2.44 1.25 -21.34
CA PHE A 287 1.41 0.37 -20.79
C PHE A 287 0.20 0.28 -21.74
N ASN A 288 -0.18 -0.93 -22.15
CA ASN A 288 -1.31 -1.19 -23.05
C ASN A 288 -2.66 -1.41 -22.34
N GLY A 289 -2.76 -1.02 -21.07
CA GLY A 289 -3.97 -1.18 -20.27
C GLY A 289 -4.08 -2.51 -19.54
N ALA A 290 -4.89 -2.52 -18.47
CA ALA A 290 -5.26 -3.74 -17.78
C ALA A 290 -6.21 -4.59 -18.65
N PRO A 291 -6.21 -5.93 -18.52
CA PRO A 291 -7.06 -6.80 -19.32
C PRO A 291 -8.54 -6.47 -19.19
N TYR A 292 -9.29 -6.59 -20.30
CA TYR A 292 -10.74 -6.36 -20.34
C TYR A 292 -11.49 -7.13 -19.25
N ILE A 293 -11.23 -8.45 -19.15
CA ILE A 293 -11.90 -9.33 -18.18
C ILE A 293 -11.67 -8.88 -16.73
N ILE A 294 -10.49 -8.35 -16.44
CA ILE A 294 -10.14 -7.85 -15.09
C ILE A 294 -10.83 -6.51 -14.82
N GLN A 295 -10.96 -5.65 -15.82
CA GLN A 295 -11.69 -4.38 -15.65
C GLN A 295 -13.20 -4.62 -15.44
N ARG A 296 -13.81 -5.63 -16.12
CA ARG A 296 -15.20 -6.07 -15.84
C ARG A 296 -15.36 -6.61 -14.43
N ALA A 297 -14.40 -7.41 -13.98
CA ALA A 297 -14.35 -7.88 -12.59
C ALA A 297 -14.27 -6.71 -11.60
N GLY A 298 -13.46 -5.68 -11.91
CA GLY A 298 -13.34 -4.46 -11.11
C GLY A 298 -14.64 -3.66 -11.07
N GLU A 299 -15.35 -3.53 -12.19
CA GLU A 299 -16.68 -2.90 -12.24
C GLU A 299 -17.68 -3.62 -11.31
N ALA A 300 -17.66 -4.96 -11.31
CA ALA A 300 -18.56 -5.76 -10.47
C ALA A 300 -18.37 -5.52 -8.96
N VAL A 301 -17.20 -5.07 -8.52
CA VAL A 301 -16.96 -4.67 -7.11
C VAL A 301 -17.90 -3.55 -6.68
N TYR A 302 -18.28 -2.67 -7.60
CA TYR A 302 -19.15 -1.52 -7.33
C TYR A 302 -20.66 -1.83 -7.48
N SER A 303 -21.05 -3.03 -7.92
CA SER A 303 -22.43 -3.47 -7.88
C SER A 303 -22.94 -3.60 -6.43
N GLU A 304 -24.25 -3.62 -6.22
CA GLU A 304 -24.82 -3.77 -4.86
C GLU A 304 -24.30 -5.06 -4.18
N GLU A 305 -24.33 -6.20 -4.89
CA GLU A 305 -23.82 -7.46 -4.37
C GLU A 305 -22.28 -7.44 -4.22
N GLY A 306 -21.55 -6.87 -5.16
CA GLY A 306 -20.10 -6.72 -5.06
C GLY A 306 -19.68 -5.94 -3.82
N LYS A 307 -20.27 -4.78 -3.56
CA LYS A 307 -20.05 -3.97 -2.35
C LYS A 307 -20.35 -4.73 -1.08
N LYS A 308 -21.50 -5.44 -1.02
CA LYS A 308 -21.89 -6.23 0.14
C LYS A 308 -20.89 -7.33 0.44
N GLN A 309 -20.45 -8.06 -0.60
CA GLN A 309 -19.56 -9.20 -0.49
C GLN A 309 -18.12 -8.75 -0.13
N THR A 310 -17.58 -7.71 -0.76
CA THR A 310 -16.26 -7.18 -0.44
C THR A 310 -16.21 -6.52 0.94
N LYS A 311 -17.29 -5.83 1.35
CA LYS A 311 -17.42 -5.32 2.73
C LYS A 311 -17.40 -6.43 3.78
N ALA A 312 -18.03 -7.58 3.48
CA ALA A 312 -17.97 -8.73 4.36
C ALA A 312 -16.56 -9.31 4.49
N GLN A 313 -15.78 -9.33 3.39
CA GLN A 313 -14.38 -9.76 3.41
C GLN A 313 -13.49 -8.81 4.23
N VAL A 314 -13.67 -7.50 4.07
CA VAL A 314 -12.98 -6.48 4.88
C VAL A 314 -13.33 -6.66 6.36
N ALA A 315 -14.62 -6.85 6.68
CA ALA A 315 -15.07 -7.09 8.06
C ALA A 315 -14.46 -8.37 8.67
N TYR A 316 -14.29 -9.43 7.87
CA TYR A 316 -13.62 -10.65 8.30
C TYR A 316 -12.16 -10.38 8.74
N TYR A 317 -11.39 -9.65 7.93
CA TYR A 317 -10.01 -9.29 8.27
C TYR A 317 -9.95 -8.33 9.46
N MET A 318 -10.86 -7.37 9.57
CA MET A 318 -10.88 -6.46 10.71
C MET A 318 -11.27 -7.15 12.02
N ASN A 319 -12.11 -8.20 11.94
CA ASN A 319 -12.33 -9.07 13.10
C ASN A 319 -11.04 -9.79 13.54
N ASN A 320 -10.27 -10.32 12.59
CA ASN A 320 -8.95 -10.90 12.90
C ASN A 320 -8.00 -9.86 13.51
N ALA A 321 -7.97 -8.63 12.99
CA ALA A 321 -7.16 -7.56 13.55
C ALA A 321 -7.53 -7.27 15.00
N LYS A 322 -8.82 -7.20 15.30
CA LYS A 322 -9.32 -7.04 16.68
C LYS A 322 -8.87 -8.18 17.58
N VAL A 323 -9.00 -9.43 17.12
CA VAL A 323 -8.56 -10.62 17.88
C VAL A 323 -7.06 -10.55 18.16
N ILE A 324 -6.23 -10.15 17.17
CA ILE A 324 -4.78 -9.97 17.35
C ILE A 324 -4.51 -8.88 18.39
N MET A 325 -5.14 -7.72 18.27
CA MET A 325 -4.97 -6.60 19.19
C MET A 325 -5.32 -6.97 20.62
N ASP A 326 -6.50 -7.55 20.84
CA ASP A 326 -6.98 -7.93 22.17
C ASP A 326 -6.10 -9.05 22.78
N GLY A 327 -5.73 -10.03 21.96
CA GLY A 327 -4.88 -11.14 22.41
C GLY A 327 -3.48 -10.70 22.83
N LEU A 328 -2.86 -9.81 22.07
CA LEU A 328 -1.53 -9.27 22.40
C LEU A 328 -1.56 -8.34 23.62
N LYS A 329 -2.58 -7.46 23.73
CA LYS A 329 -2.76 -6.62 24.93
C LYS A 329 -2.93 -7.47 26.19
N ASN A 330 -3.74 -8.53 26.11
CA ASN A 330 -3.93 -9.46 27.22
C ASN A 330 -2.66 -10.28 27.58
N ALA A 331 -1.75 -10.43 26.62
CA ALA A 331 -0.42 -11.03 26.84
C ALA A 331 0.63 -10.00 27.30
N GLY A 332 0.25 -8.73 27.54
CA GLY A 332 1.12 -7.69 28.07
C GLY A 332 1.93 -6.92 27.04
N PHE A 333 1.68 -7.12 25.74
CA PHE A 333 2.37 -6.38 24.68
C PHE A 333 1.78 -4.98 24.47
N SER A 334 2.64 -4.01 24.13
CA SER A 334 2.25 -2.70 23.64
C SER A 334 1.99 -2.78 22.14
N VAL A 335 0.77 -2.46 21.71
CA VAL A 335 0.33 -2.60 20.32
C VAL A 335 -0.44 -1.38 19.84
N SER A 336 -0.34 -1.09 18.55
CA SER A 336 -1.07 -0.04 17.82
C SER A 336 -1.56 -0.56 16.46
N GLY A 337 -2.29 0.26 15.70
CA GLY A 337 -2.92 -0.16 14.45
C GLY A 337 -4.16 -1.04 14.66
N GLY A 338 -4.54 -1.81 13.65
CA GLY A 338 -5.63 -2.80 13.72
C GLY A 338 -7.05 -2.22 13.85
N VAL A 339 -7.25 -0.91 13.65
CA VAL A 339 -8.55 -0.21 13.72
C VAL A 339 -9.06 0.17 12.33
N ASN A 340 -8.24 0.86 11.55
CA ASN A 340 -8.54 1.28 10.18
C ASN A 340 -7.64 0.59 9.15
N ALA A 341 -6.94 -0.45 9.55
CA ALA A 341 -6.02 -1.21 8.70
C ALA A 341 -5.88 -2.64 9.20
N PRO A 342 -5.57 -3.59 8.32
CA PRO A 342 -5.35 -4.99 8.69
C PRO A 342 -3.95 -5.24 9.29
N TYR A 343 -3.25 -4.20 9.73
CA TYR A 343 -1.91 -4.26 10.31
C TYR A 343 -1.92 -3.93 11.79
N VAL A 344 -1.27 -4.78 12.56
CA VAL A 344 -1.01 -4.59 13.98
C VAL A 344 0.49 -4.38 14.17
N TRP A 345 0.85 -3.28 14.82
CA TRP A 345 2.20 -2.84 15.08
C TRP A 345 2.53 -3.03 16.55
N LEU A 346 3.45 -3.90 16.84
CA LEU A 346 3.76 -4.41 18.15
C LEU A 346 5.17 -3.97 18.57
N GLU A 347 5.35 -3.45 19.78
CA GLU A 347 6.67 -3.24 20.37
C GLU A 347 7.30 -4.59 20.72
N THR A 348 8.54 -4.83 20.28
CA THR A 348 9.29 -6.03 20.68
C THR A 348 9.62 -6.00 22.17
N PRO A 349 9.83 -7.14 22.83
CA PRO A 349 10.36 -7.16 24.19
C PRO A 349 11.66 -6.35 24.30
N LYS A 350 11.87 -5.67 25.44
CA LYS A 350 12.95 -4.67 25.63
C LYS A 350 14.35 -5.15 25.30
N ASP A 351 14.60 -6.44 25.40
CA ASP A 351 15.92 -7.04 25.21
C ASP A 351 16.08 -7.69 23.83
N MET A 352 15.16 -7.43 22.89
CA MET A 352 15.18 -8.04 21.55
C MET A 352 15.07 -6.98 20.46
N THR A 353 15.97 -7.07 19.49
CA THR A 353 15.82 -6.38 18.19
C THR A 353 14.67 -6.98 17.39
N SER A 354 14.20 -6.28 16.36
CA SER A 354 13.13 -6.75 15.47
C SER A 354 13.42 -8.14 14.88
N TRP A 355 14.69 -8.39 14.49
CA TRP A 355 15.09 -9.68 13.92
C TRP A 355 15.28 -10.78 14.99
N GLU A 356 15.77 -10.47 16.18
CA GLU A 356 15.84 -11.43 17.29
C GLU A 356 14.45 -11.86 17.71
N PHE A 357 13.48 -10.94 17.73
CA PHE A 357 12.09 -11.28 18.01
C PHE A 357 11.46 -12.13 16.89
N PHE A 358 11.82 -11.89 15.62
CA PHE A 358 11.43 -12.76 14.52
C PHE A 358 11.92 -14.20 14.73
N ASP A 359 13.22 -14.36 15.03
CA ASP A 359 13.82 -15.68 15.26
C ASP A 359 13.23 -16.34 16.53
N TYR A 360 12.95 -15.56 17.57
CA TYR A 360 12.31 -16.04 18.79
C TYR A 360 10.90 -16.59 18.52
N LEU A 361 10.05 -15.86 17.83
CA LEU A 361 8.69 -16.31 17.50
C LEU A 361 8.68 -17.52 16.57
N LEU A 362 9.56 -17.55 15.57
CA LEU A 362 9.67 -18.66 14.64
C LEU A 362 10.09 -19.95 15.37
N ASN A 363 11.12 -19.88 16.22
CA ASN A 363 11.69 -21.05 16.87
C ASN A 363 10.83 -21.57 18.04
N ASN A 364 10.18 -20.70 18.81
CA ASN A 364 9.47 -21.08 20.03
C ASN A 364 7.95 -21.22 19.86
N ALA A 365 7.37 -20.44 18.91
CA ALA A 365 5.92 -20.47 18.68
C ALA A 365 5.53 -20.94 17.26
N ASN A 366 6.47 -21.14 16.35
CA ASN A 366 6.24 -21.44 14.94
C ASN A 366 5.36 -20.34 14.27
N ILE A 367 5.63 -19.07 14.58
CA ILE A 367 4.91 -17.92 14.07
C ILE A 367 5.86 -17.03 13.26
N VAL A 368 5.37 -16.55 12.13
CA VAL A 368 6.07 -15.63 11.25
C VAL A 368 5.33 -14.30 11.22
N GLY A 369 6.03 -13.21 11.54
CA GLY A 369 5.60 -11.84 11.30
C GLY A 369 6.64 -11.09 10.47
N THR A 370 6.66 -9.77 10.53
CA THR A 370 7.61 -8.96 9.76
C THR A 370 8.40 -8.04 10.70
N PRO A 371 9.73 -8.17 10.75
CA PRO A 371 10.58 -7.26 11.54
C PRO A 371 10.40 -5.81 11.14
N GLY A 372 10.20 -4.94 12.12
CA GLY A 372 9.93 -3.52 11.87
C GLY A 372 11.11 -2.78 11.26
N SER A 373 12.35 -3.14 11.60
CA SER A 373 13.57 -2.57 11.01
C SER A 373 13.64 -2.72 9.48
N GLY A 374 12.95 -3.71 8.92
CA GLY A 374 12.86 -3.87 7.46
C GLY A 374 12.02 -2.82 6.75
N PHE A 375 11.34 -1.94 7.48
CA PHE A 375 10.56 -0.82 6.95
C PHE A 375 11.24 0.54 7.16
N GLY A 376 12.41 0.56 7.75
CA GLY A 376 13.18 1.77 8.01
C GLY A 376 13.73 1.83 9.44
N PRO A 377 14.67 2.76 9.71
CA PRO A 377 15.35 2.87 11.01
C PRO A 377 14.42 3.02 12.21
N SER A 378 13.34 3.81 12.09
CA SER A 378 12.35 4.01 13.16
C SER A 378 11.44 2.78 13.39
N GLY A 379 11.55 1.77 12.55
CA GLY A 379 10.89 0.48 12.74
C GLY A 379 11.64 -0.48 13.66
N GLU A 380 12.91 -0.18 14.03
CA GLU A 380 13.63 -1.02 14.98
C GLU A 380 12.97 -0.99 16.37
N GLY A 381 12.91 -2.15 17.02
CA GLY A 381 12.16 -2.34 18.25
C GLY A 381 10.65 -2.56 18.05
N TYR A 382 10.23 -2.73 16.80
CA TYR A 382 8.83 -3.02 16.44
C TYR A 382 8.71 -4.24 15.54
N PHE A 383 7.46 -4.75 15.45
CA PHE A 383 7.14 -5.95 14.67
C PHE A 383 5.74 -5.84 14.08
N ARG A 384 5.59 -6.13 12.78
CA ARG A 384 4.27 -6.08 12.13
C ARG A 384 3.63 -7.46 12.08
N LEU A 385 2.39 -7.56 12.55
CA LEU A 385 1.48 -8.67 12.29
C LEU A 385 0.36 -8.24 11.34
N THR A 386 -0.15 -9.17 10.55
CA THR A 386 -1.22 -8.94 9.58
C THR A 386 -2.45 -9.78 9.90
N ALA A 387 -3.62 -9.23 9.62
CA ALA A 387 -4.91 -9.85 9.87
C ALA A 387 -5.44 -10.69 8.68
N PHE A 388 -4.63 -10.90 7.64
CA PHE A 388 -5.05 -11.57 6.40
C PHE A 388 -5.12 -13.10 6.51
N GLY A 389 -4.71 -13.70 7.62
CA GLY A 389 -4.82 -15.14 7.85
C GLY A 389 -6.25 -15.64 8.04
N SER A 390 -6.42 -16.97 8.21
CA SER A 390 -7.69 -17.51 8.67
C SER A 390 -7.93 -17.16 10.15
N TYR A 391 -9.20 -17.11 10.54
CA TYR A 391 -9.58 -16.87 11.93
C TYR A 391 -8.99 -17.91 12.87
N GLU A 392 -9.05 -19.20 12.49
CA GLU A 392 -8.53 -20.32 13.25
C GLU A 392 -7.02 -20.22 13.47
N ASN A 393 -6.27 -19.90 12.41
CA ASN A 393 -4.82 -19.69 12.53
C ASN A 393 -4.49 -18.45 13.35
N THR A 394 -5.29 -17.40 13.27
CA THR A 394 -5.12 -16.20 14.09
C THR A 394 -5.27 -16.51 15.59
N VAL A 395 -6.34 -17.21 15.96
CA VAL A 395 -6.57 -17.64 17.35
C VAL A 395 -5.43 -18.55 17.82
N LYS A 396 -5.08 -19.57 17.04
CA LYS A 396 -4.00 -20.53 17.37
C LYS A 396 -2.65 -19.83 17.55
N ALA A 397 -2.34 -18.83 16.71
CA ALA A 397 -1.12 -18.05 16.85
C ALA A 397 -1.08 -17.29 18.19
N LEU A 398 -2.19 -16.66 18.58
CA LEU A 398 -2.27 -15.96 19.86
C LEU A 398 -2.18 -16.88 21.08
N GLU A 399 -2.75 -18.09 21.00
CA GLU A 399 -2.57 -19.10 22.05
C GLU A 399 -1.10 -19.48 22.22
N ARG A 400 -0.37 -19.64 21.10
CA ARG A 400 1.06 -19.92 21.12
C ARG A 400 1.89 -18.76 21.69
N ILE A 401 1.53 -17.50 21.34
CA ILE A 401 2.22 -16.31 21.87
C ILE A 401 1.99 -16.17 23.38
N LYS A 402 0.78 -16.46 23.87
CA LYS A 402 0.47 -16.42 25.31
C LYS A 402 1.22 -17.48 26.13
N ALA A 403 1.68 -18.54 25.50
CA ALA A 403 2.41 -19.62 26.16
C ALA A 403 3.92 -19.37 26.24
N LEU A 404 4.43 -18.30 25.60
CA LEU A 404 5.83 -17.86 25.67
C LEU A 404 6.14 -17.10 26.97
#